data_b53b1547588c8aa80a4db7603e318fc0
#
_entry.id   b53b1547588c8aa80a4db7603e318fc0
#
_cell.length_a   1.000
_cell.length_b   1.000
_cell.length_c   1.000
_cell.angle_alpha   90.00
_cell.angle_beta   90.00
_cell.angle_gamma   90.00
#
_symmetry.space_group_name_H-M   'P 1'
#
loop_
_entity.id
_entity.type
_entity.pdbx_description
1 polymer ?
#
loop_
_entity_poly.entity_id
_entity_poly.type
_entity_poly.pdbx_seq_one_letter_code
_entity_poly.pdbx_strand_id
1 'polypeptide(L)'
;MNSSTKQIIAVAGCKGGVGKTLIAVNLALALTNNGRRVVLMDGNLAVPDVGLSLGLEKKLDMTHFDDNDSFSSFIQDGPGGLKVLSPEGEPIWRETVETGHAVRMIDSLESLAPTLDTLVIDTAPGLAPDNVALIQAAGEILIVINQEVLSLLDAVRMIRMLYRIYGVRRFGVIVNAVSNRRYGSNQFERLQSYLNDEVEIILRYLGSIPFDKAVAGSLARQQALLQFSPDCRASKAISRIAHQMMAIPVTPPRGRIEFFLPTRIKERV
;
A
#
# COMPACT_ATOMS: atom_id res chain seq x y z
N MET A 1 9.29 25.83 -9.95
CA MET A 1 8.06 25.07 -9.67
C MET A 1 8.30 24.30 -8.39
N ASN A 2 7.56 24.55 -7.31
CA ASN A 2 7.68 23.80 -6.06
C ASN A 2 7.32 22.34 -6.32
N SER A 3 8.32 21.46 -6.31
CA SER A 3 8.10 20.02 -6.23
C SER A 3 7.44 19.73 -4.89
N SER A 4 6.09 19.75 -4.84
CA SER A 4 5.39 19.32 -3.63
C SER A 4 5.77 17.86 -3.41
N THR A 5 6.39 17.56 -2.29
CA THR A 5 6.80 16.21 -1.92
C THR A 5 5.57 15.30 -1.91
N LYS A 6 5.62 14.19 -2.66
CA LYS A 6 4.51 13.24 -2.78
C LYS A 6 4.45 12.32 -1.57
N GLN A 7 3.26 12.00 -1.11
CA GLN A 7 3.07 10.99 -0.07
C GLN A 7 2.95 9.60 -0.72
N ILE A 8 3.88 8.71 -0.42
CA ILE A 8 3.90 7.34 -0.95
C ILE A 8 3.63 6.39 0.21
N ILE A 9 2.55 5.63 0.11
CA ILE A 9 2.06 4.75 1.18
C ILE A 9 2.06 3.32 0.67
N ALA A 10 2.89 2.44 1.24
CA ALA A 10 2.82 1.00 0.99
C ALA A 10 1.97 0.32 2.07
N VAL A 11 0.95 -0.43 1.66
CA VAL A 11 0.14 -1.27 2.55
C VAL A 11 0.70 -2.68 2.51
N ALA A 12 1.42 -3.09 3.56
CA ALA A 12 2.25 -4.29 3.59
C ALA A 12 1.83 -5.28 4.68
N GLY A 13 2.20 -6.54 4.49
CA GLY A 13 2.00 -7.63 5.45
C GLY A 13 2.38 -8.96 4.84
N CYS A 14 3.11 -9.79 5.59
CA CYS A 14 3.63 -11.07 5.08
C CYS A 14 2.55 -12.10 4.79
N LYS A 15 1.50 -12.13 5.60
CA LYS A 15 0.46 -13.16 5.48
C LYS A 15 -0.58 -12.76 4.43
N GLY A 16 -1.00 -13.73 3.60
CA GLY A 16 -2.17 -13.60 2.75
C GLY A 16 -3.46 -13.50 3.59
N GLY A 17 -4.45 -12.75 3.10
CA GLY A 17 -5.77 -12.66 3.76
C GLY A 17 -5.85 -11.76 5.00
N VAL A 18 -4.80 -11.03 5.38
CA VAL A 18 -4.88 -10.06 6.50
C VAL A 18 -5.69 -8.81 6.17
N GLY A 19 -6.06 -8.62 4.88
CA GLY A 19 -6.91 -7.52 4.41
C GLY A 19 -6.14 -6.33 3.84
N LYS A 20 -4.93 -6.54 3.31
CA LYS A 20 -4.14 -5.46 2.68
C LYS A 20 -4.92 -4.76 1.58
N THR A 21 -5.39 -5.50 0.58
CA THR A 21 -6.16 -4.97 -0.56
C THR A 21 -7.41 -4.22 -0.10
N LEU A 22 -8.18 -4.76 0.84
CA LEU A 22 -9.33 -4.06 1.42
C LEU A 22 -8.93 -2.70 2.01
N ILE A 23 -7.82 -2.68 2.77
CA ILE A 23 -7.34 -1.46 3.43
C ILE A 23 -6.78 -0.49 2.40
N ALA A 24 -5.96 -0.95 1.44
CA ALA A 24 -5.37 -0.11 0.40
C ALA A 24 -6.46 0.59 -0.44
N VAL A 25 -7.43 -0.17 -0.94
CA VAL A 25 -8.56 0.35 -1.73
C VAL A 25 -9.34 1.41 -0.95
N ASN A 26 -9.74 1.08 0.28
CA ASN A 26 -10.59 1.98 1.05
C ASN A 26 -9.84 3.15 1.67
N LEU A 27 -8.55 3.00 1.98
CA LEU A 27 -7.68 4.11 2.37
C LEU A 27 -7.50 5.09 1.20
N ALA A 28 -7.21 4.60 0.01
CA ALA A 28 -7.06 5.40 -1.20
C ALA A 28 -8.35 6.18 -1.49
N LEU A 29 -9.50 5.50 -1.45
CA LEU A 29 -10.81 6.15 -1.64
C LEU A 29 -11.10 7.19 -0.55
N ALA A 30 -10.79 6.90 0.72
CA ALA A 30 -10.97 7.86 1.80
C ALA A 30 -10.10 9.11 1.62
N LEU A 31 -8.85 8.95 1.18
CA LEU A 31 -7.95 10.07 0.88
C LEU A 31 -8.49 10.91 -0.31
N THR A 32 -8.99 10.24 -1.35
CA THR A 32 -9.63 10.91 -2.52
C THR A 32 -10.85 11.70 -2.09
N ASN A 33 -11.73 11.11 -1.27
CA ASN A 33 -12.93 11.79 -0.74
C ASN A 33 -12.58 13.01 0.14
N ASN A 34 -11.36 13.07 0.66
CA ASN A 34 -10.83 14.23 1.40
C ASN A 34 -10.03 15.21 0.51
N GLY A 35 -10.20 15.14 -0.82
CA GLY A 35 -9.67 16.10 -1.78
C GLY A 35 -8.22 15.87 -2.21
N ARG A 36 -7.61 14.73 -1.89
CA ARG A 36 -6.29 14.36 -2.42
C ARG A 36 -6.42 13.77 -3.83
N ARG A 37 -5.49 14.09 -4.71
CA ARG A 37 -5.32 13.39 -5.99
C ARG A 37 -4.56 12.10 -5.72
N VAL A 38 -5.28 10.99 -5.71
CA VAL A 38 -4.72 9.68 -5.34
C VAL A 38 -4.63 8.76 -6.53
N VAL A 39 -3.50 8.08 -6.66
CA VAL A 39 -3.37 6.89 -7.49
C VAL A 39 -3.24 5.68 -6.56
N LEU A 40 -4.09 4.68 -6.75
CA LEU A 40 -3.98 3.37 -6.14
C LEU A 40 -3.30 2.41 -7.10
N MET A 41 -2.18 1.86 -6.71
CA MET A 41 -1.40 0.92 -7.49
C MET A 41 -1.54 -0.48 -6.92
N ASP A 42 -1.85 -1.44 -7.78
CA ASP A 42 -1.72 -2.85 -7.46
C ASP A 42 -0.26 -3.27 -7.60
N GLY A 43 0.39 -3.50 -6.47
CA GLY A 43 1.78 -3.98 -6.39
C GLY A 43 1.88 -5.51 -6.30
N ASN A 44 0.74 -6.24 -6.31
CA ASN A 44 0.69 -7.68 -6.37
C ASN A 44 0.71 -8.16 -7.84
N LEU A 45 1.85 -7.99 -8.49
CA LEU A 45 2.01 -8.21 -9.93
C LEU A 45 1.73 -9.66 -10.36
N ALA A 46 1.84 -10.62 -9.46
CA ALA A 46 1.59 -12.03 -9.76
C ALA A 46 0.09 -12.37 -9.79
N VAL A 47 -0.68 -11.76 -8.91
CA VAL A 47 -2.13 -11.99 -8.76
C VAL A 47 -2.79 -10.65 -8.42
N PRO A 48 -3.02 -9.78 -9.41
CA PRO A 48 -3.62 -8.47 -9.18
C PRO A 48 -5.08 -8.61 -8.69
N ASP A 49 -5.41 -7.94 -7.60
CA ASP A 49 -6.73 -8.04 -6.94
C ASP A 49 -7.47 -6.69 -6.88
N VAL A 50 -6.77 -5.58 -7.04
CA VAL A 50 -7.35 -4.23 -6.87
C VAL A 50 -8.44 -3.95 -7.88
N GLY A 51 -8.18 -4.17 -9.19
CA GLY A 51 -9.15 -3.98 -10.25
C GLY A 51 -10.40 -4.84 -10.03
N LEU A 52 -10.19 -6.13 -9.74
CA LEU A 52 -11.27 -7.07 -9.45
C LEU A 52 -12.12 -6.64 -8.25
N SER A 53 -11.47 -6.16 -7.17
CA SER A 53 -12.16 -5.72 -5.96
C SER A 53 -13.03 -4.47 -6.14
N LEU A 54 -12.79 -3.71 -7.22
CA LEU A 54 -13.51 -2.51 -7.58
C LEU A 54 -14.47 -2.70 -8.77
N GLY A 55 -14.55 -3.91 -9.34
CA GLY A 55 -15.39 -4.21 -10.50
C GLY A 55 -14.94 -3.45 -11.76
N LEU A 56 -13.65 -3.13 -11.84
CA LEU A 56 -13.10 -2.47 -13.03
C LEU A 56 -12.97 -3.50 -14.15
N GLU A 57 -13.38 -3.10 -15.35
CA GLU A 57 -13.22 -3.95 -16.52
C GLU A 57 -11.74 -4.09 -16.88
N LYS A 58 -11.34 -5.31 -17.25
CA LYS A 58 -9.99 -5.58 -17.74
C LYS A 58 -9.72 -4.75 -19.00
N LYS A 59 -8.84 -3.76 -18.93
CA LYS A 59 -8.52 -2.92 -20.09
C LYS A 59 -7.07 -3.03 -20.56
N LEU A 60 -6.20 -3.77 -19.87
CA LEU A 60 -4.77 -3.60 -20.07
C LEU A 60 -4.03 -4.92 -20.14
N ASP A 61 -3.75 -5.28 -21.37
CA ASP A 61 -2.77 -6.30 -21.68
C ASP A 61 -1.36 -5.68 -21.60
N MET A 62 -0.66 -5.95 -20.50
CA MET A 62 0.73 -5.55 -20.30
C MET A 62 1.70 -6.40 -21.13
N THR A 63 1.21 -7.33 -21.96
CA THR A 63 2.06 -8.22 -22.77
C THR A 63 2.92 -7.46 -23.80
N HIS A 64 2.58 -6.22 -24.08
CA HIS A 64 3.29 -5.36 -25.03
C HIS A 64 3.79 -4.06 -24.42
N PHE A 65 4.01 -4.02 -23.08
CA PHE A 65 4.58 -2.84 -22.45
C PHE A 65 6.04 -2.65 -22.91
N ASP A 66 6.25 -1.64 -23.75
CA ASP A 66 7.57 -1.24 -24.24
C ASP A 66 8.11 -0.12 -23.33
N ASP A 67 9.45 0.01 -23.25
CA ASP A 67 10.12 1.04 -22.41
C ASP A 67 9.71 2.48 -22.77
N ASN A 68 9.03 2.67 -23.90
CA ASN A 68 8.50 3.96 -24.37
C ASN A 68 7.04 4.23 -23.94
N ASP A 69 6.35 3.25 -23.34
CA ASP A 69 4.95 3.43 -22.96
C ASP A 69 4.83 4.23 -21.66
N SER A 70 3.91 5.18 -21.66
CA SER A 70 3.59 5.94 -20.45
C SER A 70 2.58 5.20 -19.59
N PHE A 71 2.88 4.96 -18.32
CA PHE A 71 1.92 4.41 -17.36
C PHE A 71 0.62 5.22 -17.25
N SER A 72 0.59 6.44 -17.76
CA SER A 72 -0.64 7.24 -17.80
C SER A 72 -1.74 6.60 -18.64
N SER A 73 -1.41 5.80 -19.67
CA SER A 73 -2.37 5.07 -20.50
C SER A 73 -3.01 3.88 -19.75
N PHE A 74 -2.39 3.44 -18.66
CA PHE A 74 -2.82 2.28 -17.86
C PHE A 74 -3.64 2.68 -16.62
N ILE A 75 -3.87 3.97 -16.41
CA ILE A 75 -4.70 4.45 -15.33
C ILE A 75 -6.17 4.34 -15.71
N GLN A 76 -6.94 3.69 -14.83
CA GLN A 76 -8.38 3.57 -14.93
C GLN A 76 -9.06 4.51 -13.94
N ASP A 77 -10.27 4.93 -14.26
CA ASP A 77 -11.12 5.67 -13.36
C ASP A 77 -11.81 4.72 -12.39
N GLY A 78 -11.51 4.87 -11.10
CA GLY A 78 -12.16 4.18 -10.01
C GLY A 78 -13.26 5.03 -9.36
N PRO A 79 -13.85 4.54 -8.27
CA PRO A 79 -14.92 5.24 -7.56
C PRO A 79 -14.45 6.59 -6.97
N GLY A 80 -15.35 7.59 -6.98
CA GLY A 80 -15.12 8.87 -6.32
C GLY A 80 -13.97 9.72 -6.89
N GLY A 81 -13.52 9.42 -8.11
CA GLY A 81 -12.38 10.09 -8.75
C GLY A 81 -11.02 9.49 -8.39
N LEU A 82 -11.00 8.36 -7.67
CA LEU A 82 -9.79 7.57 -7.45
C LEU A 82 -9.23 7.10 -8.80
N LYS A 83 -7.94 7.30 -9.01
CA LYS A 83 -7.24 6.71 -10.16
C LYS A 83 -6.64 5.38 -9.76
N VAL A 84 -6.79 4.36 -10.60
CA VAL A 84 -6.34 2.99 -10.31
C VAL A 84 -5.37 2.54 -11.39
N LEU A 85 -4.21 2.08 -10.95
CA LEU A 85 -3.21 1.40 -11.76
C LEU A 85 -3.18 -0.07 -11.33
N SER A 86 -3.93 -0.90 -12.04
CA SER A 86 -3.96 -2.35 -11.81
C SER A 86 -3.53 -3.04 -13.10
N PRO A 87 -2.29 -3.53 -13.17
CA PRO A 87 -1.83 -4.29 -14.32
C PRO A 87 -2.59 -5.62 -14.33
N GLU A 88 -3.30 -5.86 -15.43
CA GLU A 88 -3.98 -7.11 -15.69
C GLU A 88 -3.45 -7.72 -16.98
N GLY A 89 -3.36 -9.00 -17.03
CA GLY A 89 -2.88 -9.78 -18.17
C GLY A 89 -2.21 -11.06 -17.68
N GLU A 90 -2.01 -12.01 -18.54
CA GLU A 90 -1.07 -13.09 -18.21
C GLU A 90 0.30 -12.46 -18.02
N PRO A 91 0.91 -12.67 -16.84
CA PRO A 91 2.17 -11.98 -16.56
C PRO A 91 3.23 -12.50 -17.54
N ILE A 92 3.65 -11.66 -18.48
CA ILE A 92 4.89 -11.86 -19.24
C ILE A 92 6.07 -12.09 -18.30
N TRP A 93 5.95 -11.53 -17.10
CA TRP A 93 6.87 -11.68 -15.98
C TRP A 93 7.07 -13.13 -15.49
N ARG A 94 6.26 -14.11 -15.93
CA ARG A 94 6.43 -15.52 -15.55
C ARG A 94 7.62 -16.19 -16.24
N GLU A 95 8.04 -15.71 -17.40
CA GLU A 95 9.15 -16.35 -18.15
C GLU A 95 10.53 -15.73 -17.88
N THR A 96 10.59 -14.49 -17.40
CA THR A 96 11.85 -13.83 -17.04
C THR A 96 11.78 -13.31 -15.61
N VAL A 97 12.04 -14.17 -14.63
CA VAL A 97 12.28 -13.76 -13.24
C VAL A 97 13.64 -13.06 -13.16
N GLU A 98 13.79 -11.94 -13.86
CA GLU A 98 14.91 -11.05 -13.66
C GLU A 98 14.56 -10.08 -12.52
N THR A 99 15.37 -10.12 -11.48
CA THR A 99 15.37 -9.11 -10.40
C THR A 99 15.50 -7.72 -11.02
N GLY A 100 14.53 -6.85 -10.79
CA GLY A 100 14.58 -5.47 -11.26
C GLY A 100 13.29 -4.92 -11.86
N HIS A 101 12.22 -5.72 -11.95
CA HIS A 101 10.94 -5.25 -12.46
C HIS A 101 10.35 -4.13 -11.58
N ALA A 102 10.43 -4.27 -10.26
CA ALA A 102 9.97 -3.23 -9.34
C ALA A 102 10.72 -1.91 -9.52
N VAL A 103 12.02 -1.94 -9.81
CA VAL A 103 12.83 -0.75 -10.03
C VAL A 103 12.40 -0.04 -11.32
N ARG A 104 12.26 -0.79 -12.42
CA ARG A 104 11.75 -0.23 -13.69
C ARG A 104 10.35 0.36 -13.53
N MET A 105 9.49 -0.32 -12.79
CA MET A 105 8.14 0.17 -12.50
C MET A 105 8.18 1.47 -11.68
N ILE A 106 9.03 1.56 -10.66
CA ILE A 106 9.20 2.77 -9.85
C ILE A 106 9.64 3.94 -10.73
N ASP A 107 10.60 3.73 -11.64
CA ASP A 107 11.09 4.76 -12.55
C ASP A 107 10.05 5.20 -13.58
N SER A 108 9.30 4.25 -14.14
CA SER A 108 8.27 4.53 -15.15
C SER A 108 7.08 5.32 -14.60
N LEU A 109 6.82 5.24 -13.29
CA LEU A 109 5.77 6.01 -12.63
C LEU A 109 6.11 7.51 -12.49
N GLU A 110 7.34 7.94 -12.80
CA GLU A 110 7.74 9.35 -12.69
C GLU A 110 6.86 10.28 -13.55
N SER A 111 6.39 9.79 -14.70
CA SER A 111 5.45 10.52 -15.57
C SER A 111 4.14 10.91 -14.87
N LEU A 112 3.74 10.18 -13.82
CA LEU A 112 2.52 10.45 -13.05
C LEU A 112 2.72 11.51 -11.95
N ALA A 113 3.95 11.87 -11.62
CA ALA A 113 4.23 12.82 -10.53
C ALA A 113 3.42 14.14 -10.60
N PRO A 114 3.17 14.78 -11.77
CA PRO A 114 2.37 16.00 -11.83
C PRO A 114 0.89 15.78 -11.54
N THR A 115 0.39 14.55 -11.68
CA THR A 115 -1.05 14.24 -11.65
C THR A 115 -1.54 13.81 -10.27
N LEU A 116 -0.65 13.48 -9.33
CA LEU A 116 -1.00 12.95 -8.02
C LEU A 116 -0.37 13.72 -6.86
N ASP A 117 -1.00 13.63 -5.70
CA ASP A 117 -0.48 14.07 -4.40
C ASP A 117 -0.07 12.87 -3.54
N THR A 118 -0.76 11.75 -3.73
CA THR A 118 -0.55 10.53 -2.95
C THR A 118 -0.59 9.30 -3.86
N LEU A 119 0.40 8.43 -3.70
CA LEU A 119 0.40 7.07 -4.26
C LEU A 119 0.15 6.08 -3.12
N VAL A 120 -0.87 5.25 -3.25
CA VAL A 120 -1.12 4.11 -2.35
C VAL A 120 -0.79 2.83 -3.09
N ILE A 121 0.02 1.97 -2.49
CA ILE A 121 0.47 0.71 -3.09
C ILE A 121 -0.11 -0.45 -2.27
N ASP A 122 -0.95 -1.27 -2.90
CA ASP A 122 -1.32 -2.57 -2.36
C ASP A 122 -0.22 -3.57 -2.66
N THR A 123 0.48 -4.08 -1.66
CA THR A 123 1.63 -4.94 -1.88
C THR A 123 1.29 -6.42 -1.79
N ALA A 124 2.03 -7.25 -2.52
CA ALA A 124 1.91 -8.70 -2.42
C ALA A 124 2.17 -9.20 -0.98
N PRO A 125 1.68 -10.37 -0.60
CA PRO A 125 2.10 -11.00 0.63
C PRO A 125 3.55 -11.49 0.57
N GLY A 126 4.25 -11.49 1.69
CA GLY A 126 5.58 -12.07 1.82
C GLY A 126 6.72 -11.11 1.52
N LEU A 127 7.92 -11.69 1.34
CA LEU A 127 9.20 -11.01 1.30
C LEU A 127 9.95 -11.26 -0.03
N ALA A 128 9.20 -11.49 -1.11
CA ALA A 128 9.80 -11.59 -2.45
C ALA A 128 10.56 -10.29 -2.79
N PRO A 129 11.70 -10.36 -3.50
CA PRO A 129 12.56 -9.20 -3.77
C PRO A 129 11.82 -8.00 -4.36
N ASP A 130 10.99 -8.20 -5.38
CA ASP A 130 10.23 -7.11 -6.01
C ASP A 130 9.22 -6.48 -5.06
N ASN A 131 8.55 -7.30 -4.24
CA ASN A 131 7.63 -6.80 -3.22
C ASN A 131 8.37 -5.94 -2.18
N VAL A 132 9.53 -6.40 -1.73
CA VAL A 132 10.39 -5.67 -0.79
C VAL A 132 10.89 -4.36 -1.41
N ALA A 133 11.24 -4.36 -2.70
CA ALA A 133 11.65 -3.14 -3.42
C ALA A 133 10.53 -2.09 -3.42
N LEU A 134 9.29 -2.47 -3.72
CA LEU A 134 8.13 -1.58 -3.66
C LEU A 134 7.87 -1.04 -2.25
N ILE A 135 7.95 -1.91 -1.23
CA ILE A 135 7.73 -1.53 0.17
C ILE A 135 8.79 -0.53 0.64
N GLN A 136 10.07 -0.82 0.40
CA GLN A 136 11.16 0.05 0.88
C GLN A 136 11.22 1.40 0.17
N ALA A 137 10.74 1.46 -1.08
CA ALA A 137 10.70 2.69 -1.86
C ALA A 137 9.60 3.66 -1.39
N ALA A 138 8.65 3.19 -0.58
CA ALA A 138 7.60 4.04 -0.02
C ALA A 138 8.11 4.88 1.15
N GLY A 139 7.63 6.11 1.24
CA GLY A 139 7.91 7.02 2.36
C GLY A 139 7.23 6.57 3.66
N GLU A 140 6.01 6.01 3.55
CA GLU A 140 5.22 5.50 4.66
C GLU A 140 4.87 4.03 4.45
N ILE A 141 5.23 3.17 5.39
CA ILE A 141 4.95 1.73 5.34
C ILE A 141 3.91 1.38 6.39
N LEU A 142 2.75 0.91 5.95
CA LEU A 142 1.65 0.48 6.80
C LEU A 142 1.64 -1.04 6.93
N ILE A 143 2.03 -1.54 8.09
CA ILE A 143 2.00 -2.97 8.39
C ILE A 143 0.60 -3.36 8.85
N VAL A 144 -0.03 -4.26 8.10
CA VAL A 144 -1.35 -4.82 8.43
C VAL A 144 -1.17 -6.17 9.12
N ILE A 145 -1.72 -6.27 10.32
CA ILE A 145 -1.84 -7.52 11.07
C ILE A 145 -3.29 -7.79 11.43
N ASN A 146 -3.61 -9.03 11.75
CA ASN A 146 -4.92 -9.44 12.25
C ASN A 146 -4.79 -10.09 13.65
N GLN A 147 -5.84 -10.78 14.11
CA GLN A 147 -5.85 -11.41 15.44
C GLN A 147 -4.98 -12.68 15.53
N GLU A 148 -4.47 -13.19 14.43
CA GLU A 148 -3.71 -14.42 14.40
C GLU A 148 -2.26 -14.22 14.86
N VAL A 149 -1.78 -15.15 15.69
CA VAL A 149 -0.39 -15.12 16.19
C VAL A 149 0.63 -15.15 15.05
N LEU A 150 0.37 -15.94 14.01
CA LEU A 150 1.27 -16.03 12.86
C LEU A 150 1.37 -14.70 12.11
N SER A 151 0.27 -13.97 11.96
CA SER A 151 0.28 -12.64 11.35
C SER A 151 1.18 -11.67 12.12
N LEU A 152 1.14 -11.73 13.46
CA LEU A 152 1.99 -10.93 14.32
C LEU A 152 3.48 -11.28 14.17
N LEU A 153 3.82 -12.57 14.22
CA LEU A 153 5.20 -13.03 14.11
C LEU A 153 5.81 -12.73 12.73
N ASP A 154 5.01 -12.87 11.68
CA ASP A 154 5.42 -12.53 10.33
C ASP A 154 5.65 -11.03 10.17
N ALA A 155 4.84 -10.19 10.82
CA ALA A 155 5.07 -8.74 10.86
C ALA A 155 6.38 -8.40 11.58
N VAL A 156 6.69 -9.06 12.69
CA VAL A 156 7.99 -8.89 13.39
C VAL A 156 9.15 -9.21 12.44
N ARG A 157 9.08 -10.33 11.70
CA ARG A 157 10.11 -10.72 10.72
C ARG A 157 10.28 -9.68 9.62
N MET A 158 9.17 -9.22 9.04
CA MET A 158 9.19 -8.18 7.99
C MET A 158 9.81 -6.88 8.50
N ILE A 159 9.37 -6.38 9.64
CA ILE A 159 9.86 -5.13 10.23
C ILE A 159 11.37 -5.24 10.52
N ARG A 160 11.82 -6.35 11.14
CA ARG A 160 13.25 -6.58 11.40
C ARG A 160 14.09 -6.63 10.13
N MET A 161 13.60 -7.31 9.09
CA MET A 161 14.30 -7.38 7.81
C MET A 161 14.39 -6.00 7.16
N LEU A 162 13.28 -5.26 7.08
CA LEU A 162 13.26 -3.91 6.51
C LEU A 162 14.17 -2.95 7.29
N TYR A 163 14.23 -3.08 8.61
CA TYR A 163 15.13 -2.30 9.45
C TYR A 163 16.60 -2.69 9.25
N ARG A 164 16.95 -3.95 9.41
CA ARG A 164 18.34 -4.42 9.42
C ARG A 164 19.02 -4.34 8.06
N ILE A 165 18.28 -4.64 6.98
CA ILE A 165 18.85 -4.69 5.63
C ILE A 165 18.70 -3.34 4.92
N TYR A 166 17.53 -2.69 5.09
CA TYR A 166 17.19 -1.48 4.33
C TYR A 166 17.13 -0.20 5.16
N GLY A 167 17.42 -0.28 6.47
CA GLY A 167 17.47 0.89 7.37
C GLY A 167 16.13 1.60 7.57
N VAL A 168 15.01 0.91 7.32
CA VAL A 168 13.67 1.47 7.53
C VAL A 168 13.39 1.50 9.02
N ARG A 169 13.09 2.67 9.57
CA ARG A 169 12.91 2.85 11.03
C ARG A 169 11.48 3.14 11.46
N ARG A 170 10.61 3.57 10.55
CA ARG A 170 9.25 4.02 10.87
C ARG A 170 8.22 3.15 10.19
N PHE A 171 7.26 2.66 10.99
CA PHE A 171 6.17 1.83 10.50
C PHE A 171 4.85 2.26 11.13
N GLY A 172 3.84 2.47 10.31
CA GLY A 172 2.46 2.55 10.74
C GLY A 172 1.91 1.14 10.96
N VAL A 173 1.12 0.91 12.00
CA VAL A 173 0.52 -0.41 12.27
C VAL A 173 -0.99 -0.30 12.31
N ILE A 174 -1.65 -1.16 11.54
CA ILE A 174 -3.10 -1.33 11.50
C ILE A 174 -3.43 -2.75 11.95
N VAL A 175 -4.31 -2.88 12.93
CA VAL A 175 -4.79 -4.20 13.38
C VAL A 175 -6.18 -4.42 12.79
N ASN A 176 -6.29 -5.32 11.81
CA ASN A 176 -7.52 -5.55 11.05
C ASN A 176 -8.38 -6.68 11.65
N ALA A 177 -9.68 -6.63 11.32
CA ALA A 177 -10.68 -7.63 11.65
C ALA A 177 -10.75 -7.97 13.15
N VAL A 178 -10.60 -6.95 14.00
CA VAL A 178 -10.63 -7.16 15.45
C VAL A 178 -12.05 -7.35 15.98
N SER A 179 -12.18 -8.19 17.00
CA SER A 179 -13.46 -8.39 17.71
C SER A 179 -13.88 -7.14 18.49
N ASN A 180 -12.90 -6.43 19.07
CA ASN A 180 -13.12 -5.18 19.78
C ASN A 180 -11.85 -4.32 19.78
N ARG A 181 -12.00 -3.04 20.15
CA ARG A 181 -10.91 -2.05 20.13
C ARG A 181 -9.77 -2.39 21.09
N ARG A 182 -10.09 -2.92 22.27
CA ARG A 182 -9.09 -3.31 23.28
C ARG A 182 -8.20 -4.44 22.77
N TYR A 183 -8.77 -5.37 22.02
CA TYR A 183 -7.97 -6.43 21.41
C TYR A 183 -6.96 -5.88 20.40
N GLY A 184 -7.36 -4.89 19.63
CA GLY A 184 -6.47 -4.24 18.65
C GLY A 184 -5.27 -3.55 19.33
N SER A 185 -5.48 -2.79 20.41
CA SER A 185 -4.38 -2.17 21.15
C SER A 185 -3.45 -3.21 21.80
N ASN A 186 -4.01 -4.27 22.37
CA ASN A 186 -3.20 -5.36 22.95
C ASN A 186 -2.32 -6.07 21.87
N GLN A 187 -2.83 -6.26 20.67
CA GLN A 187 -2.02 -6.82 19.58
C GLN A 187 -0.88 -5.89 19.16
N PHE A 188 -1.12 -4.59 19.13
CA PHE A 188 -0.07 -3.61 18.88
C PHE A 188 0.99 -3.64 20.00
N GLU A 189 0.60 -3.65 21.27
CA GLU A 189 1.51 -3.76 22.42
C GLU A 189 2.36 -5.04 22.36
N ARG A 190 1.76 -6.16 21.97
CA ARG A 190 2.49 -7.42 21.74
C ARG A 190 3.51 -7.28 20.61
N LEU A 191 3.12 -6.69 19.47
CA LEU A 191 4.05 -6.43 18.37
C LEU A 191 5.24 -5.59 18.86
N GLN A 192 4.96 -4.54 19.64
CA GLN A 192 5.96 -3.65 20.19
C GLN A 192 6.90 -4.40 21.14
N SER A 193 6.38 -5.28 22.02
CA SER A 193 7.19 -6.07 22.95
C SER A 193 8.16 -7.01 22.25
N TYR A 194 7.78 -7.58 21.08
CA TYR A 194 8.68 -8.42 20.28
C TYR A 194 9.81 -7.64 19.60
N LEU A 195 9.70 -6.32 19.49
CA LEU A 195 10.66 -5.43 18.83
C LEU A 195 11.42 -4.53 19.81
N ASN A 196 11.26 -4.71 21.12
CA ASN A 196 11.89 -3.88 22.14
C ASN A 196 13.43 -3.88 22.08
N ASP A 197 14.04 -4.94 21.54
CA ASP A 197 15.49 -5.02 21.37
C ASP A 197 16.00 -4.13 20.21
N GLU A 198 15.11 -3.66 19.35
CA GLU A 198 15.43 -2.82 18.19
C GLU A 198 15.10 -1.35 18.50
N VAL A 199 15.95 -0.69 19.28
CA VAL A 199 15.73 0.63 19.90
C VAL A 199 15.40 1.75 18.89
N GLU A 200 15.84 1.62 17.65
CA GLU A 200 15.61 2.64 16.62
C GLU A 200 14.32 2.44 15.80
N ILE A 201 13.59 1.33 16.01
CA ILE A 201 12.32 1.08 15.35
C ILE A 201 11.22 1.91 16.02
N ILE A 202 10.56 2.72 15.23
CA ILE A 202 9.43 3.54 15.67
C ILE A 202 8.15 2.94 15.09
N LEU A 203 7.31 2.40 15.96
CA LEU A 203 5.99 1.92 15.62
C LEU A 203 4.93 2.97 15.96
N ARG A 204 4.08 3.29 15.00
CA ARG A 204 2.92 4.17 15.19
C ARG A 204 1.63 3.35 15.07
N TYR A 205 0.88 3.26 16.14
CA TYR A 205 -0.44 2.65 16.09
C TYR A 205 -1.43 3.58 15.38
N LEU A 206 -1.89 3.20 14.19
CA LEU A 206 -2.86 3.97 13.41
C LEU A 206 -4.30 3.60 13.78
N GLY A 207 -4.48 2.47 14.45
CA GLY A 207 -5.77 2.03 14.93
C GLY A 207 -6.12 0.60 14.56
N SER A 208 -7.33 0.20 14.95
CA SER A 208 -7.89 -1.09 14.59
C SER A 208 -9.16 -0.94 13.77
N ILE A 209 -9.32 -1.85 12.82
CA ILE A 209 -10.52 -1.99 12.00
C ILE A 209 -11.31 -3.17 12.56
N PRO A 210 -12.54 -2.95 13.04
CA PRO A 210 -13.35 -4.04 13.58
C PRO A 210 -13.78 -5.00 12.48
N PHE A 211 -13.97 -6.27 12.83
CA PHE A 211 -14.69 -7.20 11.98
C PHE A 211 -16.09 -6.65 11.68
N ASP A 212 -16.44 -6.63 10.39
CA ASP A 212 -17.71 -6.10 9.93
C ASP A 212 -18.26 -6.96 8.79
N LYS A 213 -19.51 -7.39 8.91
CA LYS A 213 -20.18 -8.20 7.88
C LYS A 213 -20.34 -7.48 6.54
N ALA A 214 -20.36 -6.14 6.56
CA ALA A 214 -20.43 -5.34 5.35
C ALA A 214 -19.23 -5.58 4.42
N VAL A 215 -18.07 -5.98 4.95
CA VAL A 215 -16.87 -6.32 4.15
C VAL A 215 -17.15 -7.45 3.17
N ALA A 216 -17.77 -8.55 3.62
CA ALA A 216 -18.11 -9.64 2.73
C ALA A 216 -19.11 -9.21 1.64
N GLY A 217 -20.08 -8.37 2.00
CA GLY A 217 -21.06 -7.81 1.05
C GLY A 217 -20.41 -6.89 0.00
N SER A 218 -19.45 -6.08 0.39
CA SER A 218 -18.72 -5.19 -0.53
C SER A 218 -17.87 -5.98 -1.54
N LEU A 219 -17.15 -7.00 -1.06
CA LEU A 219 -16.35 -7.89 -1.91
C LEU A 219 -17.21 -8.67 -2.91
N ALA A 220 -18.35 -9.22 -2.46
CA ALA A 220 -19.28 -9.94 -3.33
C ALA A 220 -19.87 -9.06 -4.43
N ARG A 221 -19.93 -7.75 -4.23
CA ARG A 221 -20.41 -6.75 -5.21
C ARG A 221 -19.30 -6.04 -5.96
N GLN A 222 -18.05 -6.42 -5.69
CA GLN A 222 -16.88 -5.76 -6.29
C GLN A 222 -16.91 -4.23 -6.12
N GLN A 223 -17.23 -3.78 -4.91
CA GLN A 223 -17.32 -2.38 -4.55
C GLN A 223 -16.44 -2.06 -3.35
N ALA A 224 -15.84 -0.86 -3.35
CA ALA A 224 -15.13 -0.36 -2.17
C ALA A 224 -16.09 -0.33 -0.96
N LEU A 225 -15.63 -0.74 0.22
CA LEU A 225 -16.46 -0.77 1.42
C LEU A 225 -17.01 0.60 1.80
N LEU A 226 -16.21 1.66 1.62
CA LEU A 226 -16.63 3.03 1.88
C LEU A 226 -17.76 3.49 0.95
N GLN A 227 -17.87 2.92 -0.24
CA GLN A 227 -18.94 3.17 -1.20
C GLN A 227 -20.16 2.31 -0.88
N PHE A 228 -19.93 1.03 -0.60
CA PHE A 228 -21.00 0.05 -0.32
C PHE A 228 -21.70 0.31 1.02
N SER A 229 -20.95 0.63 2.06
CA SER A 229 -21.48 0.85 3.41
C SER A 229 -20.66 1.91 4.16
N PRO A 230 -20.82 3.21 3.83
CA PRO A 230 -19.99 4.29 4.38
C PRO A 230 -20.10 4.40 5.90
N ASP A 231 -21.26 4.07 6.45
CA ASP A 231 -21.56 4.22 7.87
C ASP A 231 -21.21 3.01 8.73
N CYS A 232 -20.78 1.89 8.14
CA CYS A 232 -20.38 0.73 8.91
C CYS A 232 -19.13 1.01 9.78
N ARG A 233 -18.93 0.18 10.81
CA ARG A 233 -17.85 0.39 11.78
C ARG A 233 -16.47 0.33 11.14
N ALA A 234 -16.28 -0.57 10.17
CA ALA A 234 -15.02 -0.72 9.46
C ALA A 234 -14.74 0.52 8.58
N SER A 235 -15.73 1.02 7.83
CA SER A 235 -15.59 2.25 7.03
C SER A 235 -15.20 3.45 7.88
N LYS A 236 -15.88 3.66 9.01
CA LYS A 236 -15.55 4.73 9.96
C LYS A 236 -14.15 4.60 10.56
N ALA A 237 -13.67 3.37 10.76
CA ALA A 237 -12.31 3.13 11.24
C ALA A 237 -11.27 3.48 10.16
N ILE A 238 -11.48 3.06 8.91
CA ILE A 238 -10.58 3.37 7.79
C ILE A 238 -10.55 4.88 7.52
N SER A 239 -11.69 5.56 7.55
CA SER A 239 -11.74 7.02 7.39
C SER A 239 -10.94 7.75 8.46
N ARG A 240 -10.99 7.31 9.73
CA ARG A 240 -10.13 7.88 10.80
C ARG A 240 -8.65 7.66 10.53
N ILE A 241 -8.27 6.47 10.04
CA ILE A 241 -6.88 6.19 9.65
C ILE A 241 -6.45 7.12 8.51
N ALA A 242 -7.29 7.32 7.50
CA ALA A 242 -7.01 8.24 6.40
C ALA A 242 -6.76 9.68 6.90
N HIS A 243 -7.58 10.19 7.82
CA HIS A 243 -7.35 11.50 8.42
C HIS A 243 -6.01 11.57 9.18
N GLN A 244 -5.62 10.52 9.89
CA GLN A 244 -4.31 10.48 10.55
C GLN A 244 -3.17 10.48 9.52
N MET A 245 -3.31 9.74 8.41
CA MET A 245 -2.32 9.70 7.34
C MET A 245 -2.13 11.08 6.67
N MET A 246 -3.21 11.84 6.51
CA MET A 246 -3.13 13.21 5.97
C MET A 246 -2.36 14.18 6.88
N ALA A 247 -2.37 13.94 8.18
CA ALA A 247 -1.65 14.74 9.18
C ALA A 247 -0.17 14.36 9.33
N ILE A 248 0.27 13.25 8.76
CA ILE A 248 1.68 12.84 8.80
C ILE A 248 2.48 13.69 7.82
N PRO A 249 3.54 14.38 8.25
CA PRO A 249 4.45 15.08 7.35
C PRO A 249 5.05 14.09 6.34
N VAL A 250 5.11 14.50 5.08
CA VAL A 250 5.70 13.67 4.04
C VAL A 250 7.18 13.42 4.35
N THR A 251 7.57 12.15 4.35
CA THR A 251 8.95 11.76 4.60
C THR A 251 9.84 12.21 3.44
N PRO A 252 10.94 12.93 3.69
CA PRO A 252 11.86 13.31 2.62
C PRO A 252 12.58 12.10 2.03
N PRO A 253 13.04 12.17 0.77
CA PRO A 253 13.79 11.11 0.11
C PRO A 253 15.00 10.65 0.94
N ARG A 254 15.23 9.33 0.97
CA ARG A 254 16.33 8.71 1.74
C ARG A 254 17.60 8.48 0.91
N GLY A 255 17.55 8.81 -0.41
CA GLY A 255 18.68 8.65 -1.32
C GLY A 255 18.94 7.18 -1.74
N ARG A 256 17.89 6.37 -1.75
CA ARG A 256 17.87 4.98 -2.26
C ARG A 256 16.90 4.87 -3.43
N ILE A 257 16.47 3.65 -3.78
CA ILE A 257 15.37 3.43 -4.72
C ILE A 257 14.10 4.02 -4.09
N GLU A 258 13.54 5.06 -4.71
CA GLU A 258 12.35 5.76 -4.24
C GLU A 258 11.51 6.23 -5.42
N PHE A 259 10.22 6.36 -5.20
CA PHE A 259 9.30 6.94 -6.18
C PHE A 259 9.52 8.46 -6.29
N PHE A 260 9.44 8.97 -7.51
CA PHE A 260 9.42 10.41 -7.79
C PHE A 260 10.64 11.20 -7.26
N LEU A 261 11.83 10.61 -7.39
CA LEU A 261 13.06 11.28 -7.02
C LEU A 261 13.29 12.52 -7.90
N PRO A 262 13.67 13.68 -7.32
CA PRO A 262 14.09 14.82 -8.12
C PRO A 262 15.27 14.45 -9.04
N THR A 263 15.21 14.85 -10.31
CA THR A 263 16.20 14.53 -11.37
C THR A 263 17.65 14.77 -10.95
N ARG A 264 17.91 15.76 -10.08
CA ARG A 264 19.25 16.08 -9.57
C ARG A 264 19.87 15.02 -8.64
N ILE A 265 19.08 14.07 -8.13
CA ILE A 265 19.58 13.00 -7.23
C ILE A 265 19.92 11.76 -8.05
N LYS A 266 19.26 11.54 -9.19
CA LYS A 266 19.53 10.40 -10.09
C LYS A 266 20.95 10.39 -10.68
N GLU A 267 21.60 11.54 -10.81
CA GLU A 267 22.96 11.64 -11.35
C GLU A 267 24.08 11.29 -10.34
N ARG A 268 23.75 10.97 -9.08
CA ARG A 268 24.70 10.68 -8.00
C ARG A 268 24.63 9.27 -7.43
N VAL A 269 23.79 8.40 -7.98
CA VAL A 269 23.65 6.99 -7.64
C VAL A 269 24.10 6.15 -8.83
#